data_4056731f9d51a025c272b6397eb87d19
#
_entry.id   4056731f9d51a025c272b6397eb87d19
#
_cell.length_a   1.000
_cell.length_b   1.000
_cell.length_c   1.000
_cell.angle_alpha   90.00
_cell.angle_beta   90.00
_cell.angle_gamma   90.00
#
_symmetry.space_group_name_H-M   'P 1'
#
loop_
_entity.id
_entity.type
_entity.pdbx_description
1 polymer ?
#
loop_
_entity_poly.entity_id
_entity_poly.type
_entity_poly.pdbx_seq_one_letter_code
_entity_poly.pdbx_strand_id
1 'polypeptide(L)'
;MRAHVAPSERTMTTTTTTTNEMYSASVLAAREDVARLLDDVKCHPILVRLAWHDAGTYDATVTDAAWPMRGGANGSVRFDVELAHGANAGLEKAVKYLRPIKARHPTVSWADLIQLGGATAIERAGGPKIPMRYGRADADACPREGNLPDAEPPFGDGAPDAATHLRNVFYRMGLDDAEIVALSGAHTIGRAFKARSGVTDFGYGAKNGTKFTGCPFMGTKMEGAMAGGCSWTVNWLSFDNEYFRRPADGKDEKDLLWLSTDRALHTDPGFSPHFMRYAVDQDAFFYDFARAFAKLSEGGAKFVYDVKHYV
;
A
#
# COMPACT_ATOMS: atom_id res chain seq x y z
N MET A 1 -24.49 43.74 34.76
CA MET A 1 -23.80 42.43 34.58
C MET A 1 -24.60 41.61 33.59
N ARG A 2 -24.13 41.45 32.36
CA ARG A 2 -24.73 40.53 31.39
C ARG A 2 -23.94 39.21 31.45
N ALA A 3 -24.62 38.13 31.80
CA ALA A 3 -24.04 36.80 31.81
C ALA A 3 -23.77 36.36 30.37
N HIS A 4 -22.50 36.01 30.04
CA HIS A 4 -22.14 35.29 28.83
C HIS A 4 -22.60 33.84 29.01
N VAL A 5 -23.63 33.47 28.29
CA VAL A 5 -24.02 32.06 28.14
C VAL A 5 -23.08 31.44 27.10
N ALA A 6 -22.31 30.46 27.50
CA ALA A 6 -21.47 29.65 26.59
C ALA A 6 -22.36 28.91 25.57
N PRO A 7 -21.93 28.73 24.30
CA PRO A 7 -22.71 28.01 23.34
C PRO A 7 -22.89 26.55 23.80
N SER A 8 -24.14 26.06 23.73
CA SER A 8 -24.50 24.73 24.23
C SER A 8 -23.78 23.63 23.49
N GLU A 9 -23.39 22.57 24.20
CA GLU A 9 -22.76 21.32 23.64
C GLU A 9 -23.54 20.75 22.46
N ARG A 10 -24.85 20.93 22.38
CA ARG A 10 -25.70 20.50 21.26
C ARG A 10 -25.33 21.16 19.93
N THR A 11 -24.94 22.42 19.90
CA THR A 11 -24.62 23.15 18.67
C THR A 11 -23.28 22.66 18.09
N MET A 12 -22.30 22.38 18.97
CA MET A 12 -21.00 21.82 18.55
C MET A 12 -21.14 20.41 17.96
N THR A 13 -21.92 19.53 18.60
CA THR A 13 -22.15 18.15 18.14
C THR A 13 -22.82 18.12 16.76
N THR A 14 -23.82 18.95 16.53
CA THR A 14 -24.54 19.02 15.24
C THR A 14 -23.63 19.49 14.11
N THR A 15 -22.80 20.51 14.36
CA THR A 15 -21.87 21.05 13.35
C THR A 15 -20.80 20.02 12.97
N THR A 16 -20.23 19.31 13.94
CA THR A 16 -19.22 18.25 13.69
C THR A 16 -19.80 17.08 12.89
N THR A 17 -21.01 16.65 13.21
CA THR A 17 -21.71 15.57 12.49
C THR A 17 -21.92 15.95 11.01
N THR A 18 -22.42 17.15 10.74
CA THR A 18 -22.63 17.64 9.36
C THR A 18 -21.31 17.72 8.57
N THR A 19 -20.22 18.15 9.22
CA THR A 19 -18.90 18.23 8.58
C THR A 19 -18.35 16.86 8.22
N ASN A 20 -18.47 15.88 9.12
CA ASN A 20 -18.07 14.49 8.85
C ASN A 20 -18.90 13.84 7.73
N GLU A 21 -20.20 14.11 7.69
CA GLU A 21 -21.09 13.62 6.61
C GLU A 21 -20.72 14.21 5.24
N MET A 22 -20.43 15.50 5.17
CA MET A 22 -19.97 16.15 3.94
C MET A 22 -18.62 15.61 3.47
N TYR A 23 -17.67 15.40 4.38
CA TYR A 23 -16.39 14.81 4.07
C TYR A 23 -16.55 13.36 3.58
N SER A 24 -17.39 12.58 4.25
CA SER A 24 -17.79 11.24 3.88
C SER A 24 -18.29 11.17 2.42
N ALA A 25 -19.24 12.04 2.08
CA ALA A 25 -19.78 12.10 0.73
C ALA A 25 -18.68 12.43 -0.31
N SER A 26 -17.73 13.30 0.03
CA SER A 26 -16.60 13.64 -0.85
C SER A 26 -15.66 12.45 -1.05
N VAL A 27 -15.37 11.67 0.00
CA VAL A 27 -14.56 10.44 -0.09
C VAL A 27 -15.24 9.40 -0.98
N LEU A 28 -16.54 9.19 -0.81
CA LEU A 28 -17.30 8.25 -1.64
C LEU A 28 -17.31 8.67 -3.12
N ALA A 29 -17.48 9.96 -3.41
CA ALA A 29 -17.43 10.46 -4.78
C ALA A 29 -16.02 10.30 -5.39
N ALA A 30 -14.96 10.52 -4.62
CA ALA A 30 -13.59 10.28 -5.06
C ALA A 30 -13.32 8.80 -5.32
N ARG A 31 -13.91 7.88 -4.52
CA ARG A 31 -13.82 6.43 -4.75
C ARG A 31 -14.36 6.01 -6.10
N GLU A 32 -15.51 6.57 -6.51
CA GLU A 32 -16.09 6.27 -7.83
C GLU A 32 -15.15 6.71 -8.99
N ASP A 33 -14.45 7.84 -8.82
CA ASP A 33 -13.47 8.28 -9.80
C ASP A 33 -12.22 7.39 -9.81
N VAL A 34 -11.76 6.92 -8.64
CA VAL A 34 -10.68 5.92 -8.54
C VAL A 34 -11.09 4.61 -9.19
N ALA A 35 -12.32 4.13 -8.95
CA ALA A 35 -12.82 2.90 -9.56
C ALA A 35 -12.82 3.00 -11.10
N ARG A 36 -13.28 4.12 -11.67
CA ARG A 36 -13.21 4.37 -13.12
C ARG A 36 -11.77 4.37 -13.63
N LEU A 37 -10.86 5.05 -12.94
CA LEU A 37 -9.43 5.03 -13.29
C LEU A 37 -8.88 3.59 -13.34
N LEU A 38 -9.22 2.77 -12.35
CA LEU A 38 -8.78 1.37 -12.29
C LEU A 38 -9.35 0.52 -13.42
N ASP A 39 -10.62 0.75 -13.79
CA ASP A 39 -11.25 0.07 -14.90
C ASP A 39 -10.60 0.44 -16.26
N ASP A 40 -10.22 1.70 -16.43
CA ASP A 40 -9.64 2.21 -17.67
C ASP A 40 -8.16 1.88 -17.82
N VAL A 41 -7.36 2.03 -16.74
CA VAL A 41 -5.88 1.99 -16.81
C VAL A 41 -5.29 0.70 -16.24
N LYS A 42 -6.05 -0.10 -15.47
CA LYS A 42 -5.56 -1.32 -14.79
C LYS A 42 -4.33 -1.05 -13.90
N CYS A 43 -4.30 0.08 -13.23
CA CYS A 43 -3.18 0.53 -12.41
C CYS A 43 -3.26 0.05 -10.94
N HIS A 44 -4.00 -1.03 -10.66
CA HIS A 44 -4.19 -1.59 -9.31
C HIS A 44 -2.87 -1.75 -8.53
N PRO A 45 -1.84 -2.43 -9.06
CA PRO A 45 -0.64 -2.70 -8.27
C PRO A 45 0.11 -1.42 -7.86
N ILE A 46 0.17 -0.41 -8.74
CA ILE A 46 0.93 0.80 -8.43
C ILE A 46 0.20 1.69 -7.43
N LEU A 47 -1.15 1.66 -7.36
CA LEU A 47 -1.90 2.35 -6.33
C LEU A 47 -1.78 1.67 -4.97
N VAL A 48 -1.79 0.33 -4.91
CA VAL A 48 -1.50 -0.42 -3.68
C VAL A 48 -0.09 -0.11 -3.18
N ARG A 49 0.90 -0.13 -4.08
CA ARG A 49 2.28 0.22 -3.74
C ARG A 49 2.41 1.67 -3.25
N LEU A 50 1.70 2.63 -3.87
CA LEU A 50 1.71 4.03 -3.44
C LEU A 50 1.17 4.17 -2.01
N ALA A 51 0.05 3.51 -1.69
CA ALA A 51 -0.54 3.53 -0.35
C ALA A 51 0.40 2.91 0.70
N TRP A 52 1.06 1.79 0.36
CA TRP A 52 2.08 1.16 1.18
C TRP A 52 3.27 2.09 1.42
N HIS A 53 3.81 2.72 0.39
CA HIS A 53 5.01 3.57 0.50
C HIS A 53 4.75 4.85 1.30
N ASP A 54 3.55 5.43 1.20
CA ASP A 54 3.15 6.55 2.06
C ASP A 54 3.06 6.10 3.53
N ALA A 55 2.33 5.02 3.81
CA ALA A 55 2.09 4.53 5.16
C ALA A 55 3.34 3.88 5.81
N GLY A 56 4.13 3.17 5.02
CA GLY A 56 5.29 2.37 5.47
C GLY A 56 6.47 3.19 5.98
N THR A 57 6.43 4.50 5.85
CA THR A 57 7.43 5.40 6.45
C THR A 57 7.27 5.58 7.96
N TYR A 58 6.13 5.14 8.55
CA TYR A 58 5.83 5.32 9.95
C TYR A 58 6.84 4.66 10.88
N ASP A 59 7.25 5.41 11.91
CA ASP A 59 8.12 4.91 12.97
C ASP A 59 7.56 5.28 14.35
N ALA A 60 6.99 4.29 15.03
CA ALA A 60 6.43 4.45 16.37
C ALA A 60 7.51 4.61 17.44
N THR A 61 8.75 4.21 17.17
CA THR A 61 9.87 4.31 18.12
C THR A 61 10.41 5.73 18.25
N VAL A 62 10.19 6.57 17.24
CA VAL A 62 10.56 7.98 17.26
C VAL A 62 9.55 8.74 18.13
N THR A 63 9.92 9.09 19.35
CA THR A 63 9.03 9.77 20.33
C THR A 63 9.27 11.27 20.44
N ASP A 64 10.41 11.74 20.00
CA ASP A 64 10.88 13.13 20.10
C ASP A 64 10.60 13.98 18.85
N ALA A 65 10.16 13.38 17.76
CA ALA A 65 9.79 14.10 16.55
C ALA A 65 8.29 14.42 16.51
N ALA A 66 8.00 15.68 16.18
CA ALA A 66 6.62 16.12 15.94
C ALA A 66 6.09 15.54 14.62
N TRP A 67 4.74 15.42 14.53
CA TRP A 67 4.10 15.16 13.25
C TRP A 67 4.45 16.27 12.23
N PRO A 68 4.74 15.97 10.95
CA PRO A 68 4.66 14.67 10.27
C PRO A 68 5.97 13.87 10.24
N MET A 69 7.01 14.25 10.97
CA MET A 69 8.37 13.72 10.85
C MET A 69 8.51 12.23 11.26
N ARG A 70 7.51 11.67 11.92
CA ARG A 70 7.44 10.24 12.26
C ARG A 70 6.98 9.38 11.07
N GLY A 71 6.71 9.99 9.92
CA GLY A 71 6.15 9.30 8.75
C GLY A 71 4.70 8.86 8.94
N GLY A 72 4.29 7.88 8.15
CA GLY A 72 2.96 7.30 8.16
C GLY A 72 2.06 7.80 7.03
N ALA A 73 0.82 7.34 7.00
CA ALA A 73 -0.16 7.67 5.96
C ALA A 73 -0.60 9.15 6.06
N ASN A 74 0.23 10.02 5.54
CA ASN A 74 0.07 11.48 5.64
C ASN A 74 0.18 12.21 4.29
N GLY A 75 0.29 11.45 3.19
CA GLY A 75 0.32 11.98 1.83
C GLY A 75 1.63 12.65 1.43
N SER A 76 2.69 12.50 2.22
CA SER A 76 3.99 13.13 1.93
C SER A 76 4.67 12.55 0.69
N VAL A 77 4.40 11.30 0.34
CA VAL A 77 4.93 10.65 -0.86
C VAL A 77 4.62 11.41 -2.18
N ARG A 78 3.72 12.38 -2.16
CA ARG A 78 3.42 13.26 -3.31
C ARG A 78 4.51 14.30 -3.59
N PHE A 79 5.39 14.57 -2.62
CA PHE A 79 6.46 15.56 -2.78
C PHE A 79 7.59 15.01 -3.66
N ASP A 80 8.13 15.86 -4.53
CA ASP A 80 9.19 15.46 -5.45
C ASP A 80 10.45 14.98 -4.70
N VAL A 81 10.73 15.53 -3.52
CA VAL A 81 11.86 15.10 -2.67
C VAL A 81 11.67 13.65 -2.22
N GLU A 82 10.48 13.28 -1.78
CA GLU A 82 10.20 11.90 -1.35
C GLU A 82 10.08 10.94 -2.54
N LEU A 83 9.50 11.39 -3.65
CA LEU A 83 9.48 10.62 -4.90
C LEU A 83 10.88 10.31 -5.45
N ALA A 84 11.87 11.14 -5.12
CA ALA A 84 13.26 10.92 -5.50
C ALA A 84 13.99 9.88 -4.63
N HIS A 85 13.40 9.45 -3.50
CA HIS A 85 13.99 8.36 -2.72
C HIS A 85 14.04 7.06 -3.55
N GLY A 86 15.13 6.30 -3.41
CA GLY A 86 15.36 5.10 -4.22
C GLY A 86 14.23 4.08 -4.15
N ALA A 87 13.66 3.86 -2.95
CA ALA A 87 12.53 2.97 -2.75
C ALA A 87 11.26 3.40 -3.52
N ASN A 88 11.11 4.69 -3.84
CA ASN A 88 9.93 5.26 -4.48
C ASN A 88 10.00 5.30 -6.02
N ALA A 89 11.05 4.73 -6.62
CA ALA A 89 11.24 4.76 -8.07
C ALA A 89 9.99 4.27 -8.82
N GLY A 90 9.48 5.13 -9.72
CA GLY A 90 8.29 4.88 -10.56
C GLY A 90 6.95 5.23 -9.93
N LEU A 91 6.89 5.66 -8.65
CA LEU A 91 5.64 6.07 -7.98
C LEU A 91 5.11 7.42 -8.46
N GLU A 92 5.92 8.24 -9.12
CA GLU A 92 5.48 9.49 -9.76
C GLU A 92 4.30 9.25 -10.72
N LYS A 93 4.22 8.06 -11.34
CA LYS A 93 3.10 7.68 -12.20
C LYS A 93 1.79 7.52 -11.43
N ALA A 94 1.84 6.91 -10.25
CA ALA A 94 0.66 6.73 -9.41
C ALA A 94 0.13 8.07 -8.93
N VAL A 95 1.02 8.96 -8.46
CA VAL A 95 0.65 10.33 -8.09
C VAL A 95 0.05 11.07 -9.28
N LYS A 96 0.64 10.93 -10.48
CA LYS A 96 0.11 11.53 -11.71
C LYS A 96 -1.32 11.05 -12.05
N TYR A 97 -1.63 9.77 -11.84
CA TYR A 97 -2.98 9.25 -12.03
C TYR A 97 -3.99 9.83 -11.04
N LEU A 98 -3.59 10.09 -9.80
CA LEU A 98 -4.47 10.65 -8.78
C LEU A 98 -4.66 12.17 -8.88
N ARG A 99 -3.74 12.92 -9.50
CA ARG A 99 -3.84 14.39 -9.64
C ARG A 99 -5.16 14.90 -10.24
N PRO A 100 -5.70 14.33 -11.34
CA PRO A 100 -7.00 14.76 -11.88
C PRO A 100 -8.16 14.48 -10.91
N ILE A 101 -8.09 13.38 -10.15
CA ILE A 101 -9.10 13.04 -9.15
C ILE A 101 -9.03 14.04 -7.99
N LYS A 102 -7.82 14.32 -7.47
CA LYS A 102 -7.61 15.35 -6.44
C LYS A 102 -8.16 16.72 -6.87
N ALA A 103 -7.98 17.10 -8.12
CA ALA A 103 -8.48 18.37 -8.64
C ALA A 103 -10.03 18.43 -8.65
N ARG A 104 -10.71 17.32 -8.89
CA ARG A 104 -12.19 17.22 -8.81
C ARG A 104 -12.71 17.15 -7.38
N HIS A 105 -11.91 16.61 -6.46
CA HIS A 105 -12.24 16.42 -5.05
C HIS A 105 -11.27 17.18 -4.13
N PRO A 106 -11.22 18.51 -4.19
CA PRO A 106 -10.21 19.31 -3.49
C PRO A 106 -10.29 19.21 -1.96
N THR A 107 -11.45 18.86 -1.42
CA THR A 107 -11.68 18.67 0.03
C THR A 107 -11.10 17.38 0.57
N VAL A 108 -11.00 16.33 -0.25
CA VAL A 108 -10.36 15.05 0.16
C VAL A 108 -8.86 15.27 0.24
N SER A 109 -8.23 14.97 1.38
CA SER A 109 -6.78 15.09 1.54
C SER A 109 -6.03 14.16 0.58
N TRP A 110 -4.77 14.49 0.26
CA TRP A 110 -3.90 13.57 -0.47
C TRP A 110 -3.67 12.27 0.29
N ALA A 111 -3.48 12.38 1.62
CA ALA A 111 -3.33 11.22 2.49
C ALA A 111 -4.52 10.25 2.34
N ASP A 112 -5.75 10.77 2.42
CA ASP A 112 -6.93 9.94 2.22
C ASP A 112 -7.08 9.44 0.79
N LEU A 113 -6.81 10.27 -0.22
CA LEU A 113 -6.92 9.86 -1.63
C LEU A 113 -5.93 8.75 -1.99
N ILE A 114 -4.72 8.78 -1.43
CA ILE A 114 -3.70 7.74 -1.63
C ILE A 114 -4.16 6.43 -0.99
N GLN A 115 -4.60 6.46 0.27
CA GLN A 115 -5.07 5.27 0.98
C GLN A 115 -6.36 4.72 0.36
N LEU A 116 -7.29 5.58 -0.04
CA LEU A 116 -8.49 5.23 -0.79
C LEU A 116 -8.14 4.54 -2.12
N GLY A 117 -7.13 5.06 -2.82
CA GLY A 117 -6.62 4.49 -4.05
C GLY A 117 -6.14 3.06 -3.87
N GLY A 118 -5.37 2.79 -2.81
CA GLY A 118 -4.89 1.45 -2.46
C GLY A 118 -6.03 0.49 -2.10
N ALA A 119 -6.94 0.92 -1.21
CA ALA A 119 -8.08 0.10 -0.78
C ALA A 119 -9.02 -0.25 -1.94
N THR A 120 -9.37 0.75 -2.76
CA THR A 120 -10.22 0.53 -3.94
C THR A 120 -9.54 -0.39 -4.96
N ALA A 121 -8.22 -0.28 -5.12
CA ALA A 121 -7.46 -1.14 -6.02
C ALA A 121 -7.46 -2.60 -5.57
N ILE A 122 -7.33 -2.87 -4.26
CA ILE A 122 -7.42 -4.22 -3.69
C ILE A 122 -8.80 -4.81 -3.97
N GLU A 123 -9.87 -4.09 -3.63
CA GLU A 123 -11.25 -4.55 -3.84
C GLU A 123 -11.55 -4.80 -5.33
N ARG A 124 -11.16 -3.87 -6.22
CA ARG A 124 -11.38 -4.00 -7.68
C ARG A 124 -10.56 -5.11 -8.31
N ALA A 125 -9.47 -5.55 -7.67
CA ALA A 125 -8.70 -6.71 -8.09
C ALA A 125 -9.28 -8.06 -7.60
N GLY A 126 -10.39 -8.05 -6.86
CA GLY A 126 -11.02 -9.25 -6.29
C GLY A 126 -10.65 -9.52 -4.83
N GLY A 127 -9.91 -8.64 -4.19
CA GLY A 127 -9.52 -8.73 -2.78
C GLY A 127 -10.61 -8.27 -1.81
N PRO A 128 -10.29 -8.23 -0.51
CA PRO A 128 -11.24 -7.86 0.53
C PRO A 128 -11.53 -6.36 0.55
N LYS A 129 -12.69 -6.01 1.09
CA LYS A 129 -12.97 -4.64 1.51
C LYS A 129 -12.11 -4.27 2.71
N ILE A 130 -11.51 -3.09 2.68
CA ILE A 130 -10.67 -2.60 3.77
C ILE A 130 -11.50 -1.72 4.72
N PRO A 131 -11.60 -2.05 6.02
CA PRO A 131 -12.33 -1.26 7.00
C PRO A 131 -11.53 0.00 7.38
N MET A 132 -11.48 0.97 6.48
CA MET A 132 -10.59 2.12 6.58
C MET A 132 -11.27 3.32 7.24
N ARG A 133 -10.50 4.07 8.02
CA ARG A 133 -10.85 5.37 8.58
C ARG A 133 -10.30 6.48 7.68
N TYR A 134 -11.10 7.51 7.47
CA TYR A 134 -10.75 8.69 6.67
C TYR A 134 -10.81 9.96 7.50
N GLY A 135 -10.20 11.03 7.01
CA GLY A 135 -10.10 12.32 7.67
C GLY A 135 -8.65 12.70 8.01
N ARG A 136 -7.68 12.10 7.31
CA ARG A 136 -6.24 12.37 7.49
C ARG A 136 -5.91 13.79 7.08
N ALA A 137 -5.06 14.44 7.85
CA ALA A 137 -4.40 15.68 7.45
C ALA A 137 -3.26 15.38 6.46
N ASP A 138 -3.07 16.30 5.52
CA ASP A 138 -1.91 16.26 4.63
C ASP A 138 -0.66 16.80 5.34
N ALA A 139 0.47 16.09 5.20
CA ALA A 139 1.76 16.55 5.65
C ALA A 139 2.26 17.75 4.81
N ASP A 140 3.06 18.59 5.43
CA ASP A 140 3.78 19.71 4.81
C ASP A 140 5.28 19.43 4.61
N ALA A 141 5.76 18.29 5.12
CA ALA A 141 7.13 17.81 4.98
C ALA A 141 7.15 16.28 4.79
N CYS A 142 8.24 15.77 4.23
CA CYS A 142 8.45 14.33 4.07
C CYS A 142 9.34 13.75 5.19
N PRO A 143 9.22 12.45 5.53
CA PRO A 143 10.10 11.77 6.44
C PRO A 143 11.50 11.55 5.81
N ARG A 144 12.43 11.02 6.60
CA ARG A 144 13.74 10.63 6.10
C ARG A 144 13.63 9.38 5.22
N GLU A 145 14.56 9.24 4.26
CA GLU A 145 14.74 8.01 3.50
C GLU A 145 15.25 6.86 4.40
N GLY A 146 15.01 5.60 3.99
CA GLY A 146 15.56 4.42 4.65
C GLY A 146 14.56 3.66 5.52
N ASN A 147 13.30 4.08 5.56
CA ASN A 147 12.25 3.42 6.34
C ASN A 147 11.52 2.30 5.56
N LEU A 148 11.66 2.22 4.26
CA LEU A 148 11.03 1.17 3.46
C LEU A 148 11.97 -0.02 3.27
N PRO A 149 11.44 -1.26 3.09
CA PRO A 149 12.27 -2.46 3.05
C PRO A 149 13.08 -2.56 1.76
N ASP A 150 14.25 -3.16 1.89
CA ASP A 150 15.01 -3.70 0.77
C ASP A 150 14.44 -5.07 0.35
N ALA A 151 14.47 -5.33 -0.95
CA ALA A 151 13.97 -6.60 -1.50
C ALA A 151 14.98 -7.74 -1.33
N GLU A 152 16.26 -7.43 -1.39
CA GLU A 152 17.40 -8.35 -1.37
C GLU A 152 18.56 -7.79 -0.54
N PRO A 153 19.43 -8.66 0.00
CA PRO A 153 20.63 -8.23 0.71
C PRO A 153 21.66 -7.56 -0.24
N PRO A 154 22.55 -6.70 0.26
CA PRO A 154 22.65 -6.31 1.67
C PRO A 154 21.52 -5.36 2.10
N PHE A 155 20.96 -5.63 3.29
CA PHE A 155 19.87 -4.80 3.81
C PHE A 155 20.41 -3.51 4.43
N GLY A 156 19.78 -2.37 4.10
CA GLY A 156 20.22 -1.04 4.53
C GLY A 156 20.14 -0.81 6.05
N ASP A 157 19.31 -1.59 6.75
CA ASP A 157 19.22 -1.60 8.22
C ASP A 157 20.31 -2.46 8.91
N GLY A 158 21.18 -3.12 8.14
CA GLY A 158 22.24 -3.98 8.63
C GLY A 158 21.78 -5.35 9.13
N ALA A 159 20.54 -5.75 8.85
CA ALA A 159 20.02 -7.06 9.22
C ALA A 159 20.85 -8.20 8.58
N PRO A 160 21.16 -9.27 9.34
CA PRO A 160 21.96 -10.38 8.84
C PRO A 160 21.20 -11.29 7.86
N ASP A 161 19.88 -11.25 7.89
CA ASP A 161 18.98 -12.08 7.08
C ASP A 161 17.65 -11.37 6.81
N ALA A 162 16.88 -11.91 5.86
CA ALA A 162 15.63 -11.33 5.41
C ALA A 162 14.52 -11.35 6.48
N ALA A 163 14.48 -12.36 7.34
CA ALA A 163 13.46 -12.42 8.40
C ALA A 163 13.68 -11.33 9.45
N THR A 164 14.94 -11.12 9.85
CA THR A 164 15.33 -10.04 10.75
C THR A 164 15.03 -8.69 10.12
N HIS A 165 15.37 -8.51 8.83
CA HIS A 165 15.07 -7.28 8.09
C HIS A 165 13.57 -6.97 8.07
N LEU A 166 12.72 -7.93 7.72
CA LEU A 166 11.27 -7.74 7.74
C LEU A 166 10.77 -7.33 9.13
N ARG A 167 11.24 -7.98 10.21
CA ARG A 167 10.85 -7.59 11.58
C ARG A 167 11.32 -6.19 11.92
N ASN A 168 12.56 -5.81 11.60
CA ASN A 168 13.06 -4.45 11.83
C ASN A 168 12.18 -3.40 11.14
N VAL A 169 11.79 -3.65 9.90
CA VAL A 169 10.93 -2.72 9.13
C VAL A 169 9.52 -2.64 9.69
N PHE A 170 8.87 -3.76 9.98
CA PHE A 170 7.45 -3.77 10.31
C PHE A 170 7.17 -3.60 11.80
N TYR A 171 8.03 -4.11 12.71
CA TYR A 171 7.83 -3.95 14.15
C TYR A 171 7.92 -2.50 14.59
N ARG A 172 8.77 -1.66 13.95
CA ARG A 172 8.79 -0.22 14.24
C ARG A 172 7.47 0.48 13.94
N MET A 173 6.64 -0.11 13.04
CA MET A 173 5.29 0.37 12.74
C MET A 173 4.23 -0.20 13.70
N GLY A 174 4.62 -1.09 14.63
CA GLY A 174 3.73 -1.77 15.56
C GLY A 174 3.00 -2.98 14.95
N LEU A 175 3.49 -3.51 13.82
CA LEU A 175 2.94 -4.69 13.16
C LEU A 175 3.65 -5.95 13.68
N ASP A 176 2.95 -7.08 13.76
CA ASP A 176 3.47 -8.37 14.21
C ASP A 176 3.76 -9.33 13.03
N ASP A 177 4.25 -10.55 13.36
CA ASP A 177 4.61 -11.55 12.35
C ASP A 177 3.43 -11.97 11.47
N ALA A 178 2.23 -12.09 12.02
CA ALA A 178 1.03 -12.41 11.25
C ALA A 178 0.67 -11.30 10.28
N GLU A 179 0.74 -10.04 10.73
CA GLU A 179 0.48 -8.85 9.93
C GLU A 179 1.54 -8.65 8.84
N ILE A 180 2.81 -8.96 9.11
CA ILE A 180 3.90 -8.96 8.11
C ILE A 180 3.57 -9.92 6.97
N VAL A 181 3.24 -11.18 7.31
CA VAL A 181 2.89 -12.19 6.30
C VAL A 181 1.66 -11.80 5.51
N ALA A 182 0.60 -11.34 6.20
CA ALA A 182 -0.63 -10.91 5.54
C ALA A 182 -0.37 -9.76 4.55
N LEU A 183 0.33 -8.70 4.97
CA LEU A 183 0.63 -7.54 4.11
C LEU A 183 1.53 -7.90 2.93
N SER A 184 2.49 -8.80 3.12
CA SER A 184 3.35 -9.30 2.04
C SER A 184 2.56 -10.06 0.98
N GLY A 185 1.38 -10.59 1.32
CA GLY A 185 0.43 -11.17 0.37
C GLY A 185 -0.02 -10.20 -0.74
N ALA A 186 0.21 -8.89 -0.59
CA ALA A 186 0.04 -7.92 -1.69
C ALA A 186 0.90 -8.25 -2.92
N HIS A 187 1.94 -9.06 -2.79
CA HIS A 187 2.73 -9.58 -3.91
C HIS A 187 1.91 -10.49 -4.85
N THR A 188 0.68 -10.91 -4.47
CA THR A 188 -0.21 -11.58 -5.41
C THR A 188 -0.53 -10.72 -6.62
N ILE A 189 -0.48 -9.38 -6.49
CA ILE A 189 -0.65 -8.47 -7.63
C ILE A 189 0.64 -7.69 -7.93
N GLY A 190 0.86 -7.44 -9.21
CA GLY A 190 1.92 -6.55 -9.64
C GLY A 190 3.17 -7.25 -10.17
N ARG A 191 4.14 -6.42 -10.49
CA ARG A 191 5.39 -6.80 -11.14
C ARG A 191 6.53 -5.95 -10.62
N ALA A 192 7.69 -6.57 -10.41
CA ALA A 192 8.93 -5.87 -10.17
C ALA A 192 9.64 -5.54 -11.50
N PHE A 193 10.30 -4.39 -11.54
CA PHE A 193 11.08 -3.94 -12.68
C PHE A 193 12.50 -3.60 -12.21
N LYS A 194 13.52 -4.06 -12.94
CA LYS A 194 14.92 -3.81 -12.59
C LYS A 194 15.22 -2.34 -12.25
N ALA A 195 14.67 -1.42 -13.04
CA ALA A 195 14.88 0.01 -12.86
C ALA A 195 14.14 0.63 -11.66
N ARG A 196 13.27 -0.14 -10.95
CA ARG A 196 12.37 0.41 -9.91
C ARG A 196 12.44 -0.34 -8.59
N SER A 197 12.87 -1.59 -8.59
CA SER A 197 12.76 -2.48 -7.43
C SER A 197 14.08 -2.71 -6.71
N GLY A 198 15.18 -2.06 -7.15
CA GLY A 198 16.51 -2.28 -6.58
C GLY A 198 17.08 -3.67 -6.82
N VAL A 199 16.30 -4.61 -7.35
CA VAL A 199 16.75 -5.97 -7.64
C VAL A 199 17.55 -5.94 -8.94
N THR A 200 18.82 -6.27 -8.84
CA THR A 200 19.78 -6.10 -9.93
C THR A 200 19.78 -7.25 -10.92
N ASP A 201 19.35 -8.45 -10.52
CA ASP A 201 19.37 -9.62 -11.37
C ASP A 201 18.15 -10.51 -11.14
N PHE A 202 17.13 -10.32 -11.97
CA PHE A 202 15.99 -11.24 -12.01
C PHE A 202 16.29 -12.54 -12.75
N GLY A 203 17.54 -12.74 -13.26
CA GLY A 203 17.82 -13.81 -14.22
C GLY A 203 17.04 -13.71 -15.54
N TYR A 204 16.12 -12.76 -15.61
CA TYR A 204 15.16 -12.51 -16.68
C TYR A 204 15.38 -11.11 -17.23
N GLY A 205 16.51 -10.88 -17.86
CA GLY A 205 16.90 -9.60 -18.46
C GLY A 205 16.04 -9.17 -19.65
N ALA A 206 14.80 -9.61 -19.71
CA ALA A 206 13.94 -9.31 -20.83
C ALA A 206 13.37 -7.88 -20.70
N LYS A 207 13.86 -6.98 -21.55
CA LYS A 207 13.16 -5.71 -21.85
C LYS A 207 11.66 -5.94 -22.13
N ASN A 208 11.29 -7.15 -22.54
CA ASN A 208 9.96 -7.55 -22.96
C ASN A 208 9.18 -8.34 -21.90
N GLY A 209 9.72 -8.53 -20.69
CA GLY A 209 9.07 -9.29 -19.62
C GLY A 209 9.22 -10.81 -19.73
N THR A 210 8.52 -11.54 -18.87
CA THR A 210 8.42 -13.01 -18.86
C THR A 210 7.25 -13.47 -19.72
N LYS A 211 7.01 -14.79 -19.82
CA LYS A 211 5.82 -15.33 -20.52
C LYS A 211 4.48 -14.84 -19.93
N PHE A 212 4.48 -14.38 -18.66
CA PHE A 212 3.30 -13.84 -17.98
C PHE A 212 3.20 -12.32 -18.06
N THR A 213 4.31 -11.63 -18.33
CA THR A 213 4.42 -10.16 -18.31
C THR A 213 4.96 -9.56 -19.62
N GLY A 214 5.34 -10.41 -20.56
CA GLY A 214 5.51 -10.04 -21.96
C GLY A 214 4.20 -9.45 -22.45
N CYS A 215 4.16 -8.74 -23.58
CA CYS A 215 2.93 -8.09 -24.02
C CYS A 215 1.78 -9.12 -24.21
N PRO A 216 0.97 -9.45 -23.18
CA PRO A 216 -0.09 -10.45 -23.30
C PRO A 216 -1.29 -9.91 -24.07
N PHE A 217 -1.23 -8.65 -24.51
CA PHE A 217 -2.36 -7.91 -25.06
C PHE A 217 -2.15 -7.47 -26.51
N MET A 218 -1.34 -8.21 -27.26
CA MET A 218 -1.26 -7.99 -28.71
C MET A 218 -2.59 -8.18 -29.46
N GLY A 219 -3.69 -8.38 -28.74
CA GLY A 219 -5.05 -8.48 -29.30
C GLY A 219 -6.11 -7.65 -28.60
N THR A 220 -5.81 -7.01 -27.47
CA THR A 220 -6.78 -6.15 -26.76
C THR A 220 -6.17 -4.77 -26.54
N LYS A 221 -6.94 -3.72 -26.86
CA LYS A 221 -6.57 -2.31 -26.63
C LYS A 221 -6.48 -2.03 -25.12
N MET A 222 -5.40 -2.45 -24.47
CA MET A 222 -5.03 -1.94 -23.16
C MET A 222 -3.97 -0.84 -23.37
N GLU A 223 -4.43 0.34 -23.77
CA GLU A 223 -3.60 1.53 -23.77
C GLU A 223 -3.04 1.75 -22.36
N GLY A 224 -1.72 1.73 -22.25
CA GLY A 224 -0.98 2.03 -21.02
C GLY A 224 -0.36 0.85 -20.27
N ALA A 225 -0.68 -0.41 -20.59
CA ALA A 225 0.03 -1.55 -20.00
C ALA A 225 1.43 -1.68 -20.60
N MET A 226 2.45 -1.24 -19.86
CA MET A 226 3.85 -1.46 -20.26
C MET A 226 4.16 -2.97 -20.22
N ALA A 227 4.66 -3.52 -21.33
CA ALA A 227 5.31 -4.83 -21.33
C ALA A 227 6.55 -4.78 -20.41
N GLY A 228 6.90 -5.91 -19.80
CA GLY A 228 8.12 -6.05 -19.02
C GLY A 228 7.90 -6.29 -17.52
N GLY A 229 9.02 -6.42 -16.81
CA GLY A 229 9.04 -6.79 -15.41
C GLY A 229 8.80 -8.29 -15.19
N CYS A 230 8.86 -8.71 -13.93
CA CYS A 230 8.60 -10.05 -13.47
C CYS A 230 7.54 -10.02 -12.37
N SER A 231 6.51 -10.84 -12.47
CA SER A 231 5.44 -10.95 -11.48
C SER A 231 5.69 -12.09 -10.50
N TRP A 232 5.12 -12.02 -9.31
CA TRP A 232 5.16 -13.13 -8.33
C TRP A 232 4.15 -14.22 -8.66
N THR A 233 3.07 -13.88 -9.36
CA THR A 233 1.96 -14.78 -9.70
C THR A 233 1.65 -14.72 -11.18
N VAL A 234 0.94 -15.75 -11.68
CA VAL A 234 0.48 -15.81 -13.07
C VAL A 234 -0.55 -14.71 -13.33
N ASN A 235 -1.51 -14.57 -12.41
CA ASN A 235 -2.64 -13.63 -12.52
C ASN A 235 -2.36 -12.30 -11.79
N TRP A 236 -1.26 -11.65 -12.09
CA TRP A 236 -0.74 -10.48 -11.39
C TRP A 236 -1.65 -9.23 -11.37
N LEU A 237 -2.89 -9.32 -11.83
CA LEU A 237 -3.95 -8.31 -11.67
C LEU A 237 -5.12 -8.82 -10.81
N SER A 238 -5.06 -10.06 -10.33
CA SER A 238 -6.04 -10.64 -9.41
C SER A 238 -5.49 -10.66 -8.00
N PHE A 239 -6.27 -10.15 -7.05
CA PHE A 239 -5.93 -10.22 -5.63
C PHE A 239 -6.54 -11.50 -5.04
N ASP A 240 -5.70 -12.51 -4.82
CA ASP A 240 -6.06 -13.82 -4.31
C ASP A 240 -4.91 -14.41 -3.48
N ASN A 241 -5.00 -15.68 -3.09
CA ASN A 241 -3.95 -16.33 -2.32
C ASN A 241 -2.94 -17.12 -3.16
N GLU A 242 -2.84 -16.89 -4.46
CA GLU A 242 -1.90 -17.59 -5.35
C GLU A 242 -0.45 -17.43 -4.87
N TYR A 243 -0.07 -16.25 -4.39
CA TYR A 243 1.25 -15.97 -3.84
C TYR A 243 1.69 -16.97 -2.75
N PHE A 244 0.79 -17.35 -1.85
CA PHE A 244 1.08 -18.27 -0.75
C PHE A 244 1.14 -19.74 -1.15
N ARG A 245 0.70 -20.09 -2.36
CA ARG A 245 0.73 -21.47 -2.87
C ARG A 245 2.06 -21.86 -3.50
N ARG A 246 2.99 -20.92 -3.60
CA ARG A 246 4.31 -21.18 -4.18
C ARG A 246 5.21 -21.95 -3.21
N PRO A 247 6.10 -22.86 -3.71
CA PRO A 247 7.04 -23.58 -2.87
C PRO A 247 8.12 -22.64 -2.29
N ALA A 248 8.73 -23.05 -1.18
CA ALA A 248 9.70 -22.24 -0.45
C ALA A 248 10.91 -21.82 -1.27
N ASP A 249 11.36 -22.65 -2.20
CA ASP A 249 12.51 -22.37 -3.07
C ASP A 249 12.15 -21.54 -4.32
N GLY A 250 10.86 -21.34 -4.59
CA GLY A 250 10.37 -20.57 -5.73
C GLY A 250 10.70 -21.15 -7.10
N LYS A 251 11.06 -22.44 -7.17
CA LYS A 251 11.50 -23.09 -8.41
C LYS A 251 10.40 -23.75 -9.22
N ASP A 252 9.14 -23.65 -8.78
CA ASP A 252 7.96 -24.13 -9.49
C ASP A 252 7.82 -23.52 -10.88
N GLU A 253 8.16 -22.22 -11.00
CA GLU A 253 8.04 -21.50 -12.25
C GLU A 253 9.16 -20.43 -12.36
N LYS A 254 10.09 -20.70 -13.31
CA LYS A 254 11.26 -19.83 -13.54
C LYS A 254 10.93 -18.41 -14.02
N ASP A 255 9.73 -18.22 -14.57
CA ASP A 255 9.27 -16.93 -15.10
C ASP A 255 8.49 -16.10 -14.05
N LEU A 256 8.45 -16.57 -12.79
CA LEU A 256 7.88 -15.84 -11.66
C LEU A 256 8.97 -15.41 -10.68
N LEU A 257 8.77 -14.23 -10.11
CA LEU A 257 9.69 -13.66 -9.12
C LEU A 257 9.56 -14.36 -7.77
N TRP A 258 10.69 -14.53 -7.08
CA TRP A 258 10.75 -14.99 -5.70
C TRP A 258 11.96 -14.38 -5.00
N LEU A 259 11.71 -13.39 -4.13
CA LEU A 259 12.74 -12.64 -3.42
C LEU A 259 13.25 -13.41 -2.19
N SER A 260 14.39 -12.99 -1.64
CA SER A 260 14.87 -13.52 -0.35
C SER A 260 13.89 -13.22 0.79
N THR A 261 13.23 -12.06 0.75
CA THR A 261 12.17 -11.69 1.67
C THR A 261 10.93 -12.59 1.54
N ASP A 262 10.50 -12.94 0.32
CA ASP A 262 9.40 -13.90 0.10
C ASP A 262 9.76 -15.27 0.67
N ARG A 263 10.99 -15.74 0.43
CA ARG A 263 11.50 -17.00 0.95
C ARG A 263 11.49 -17.03 2.48
N ALA A 264 11.88 -15.93 3.13
CA ALA A 264 11.89 -15.83 4.58
C ALA A 264 10.49 -16.01 5.19
N LEU A 265 9.44 -15.47 4.53
CA LEU A 265 8.06 -15.65 4.99
C LEU A 265 7.62 -17.12 4.99
N HIS A 266 8.13 -17.90 4.04
CA HIS A 266 7.82 -19.32 3.96
C HIS A 266 8.64 -20.19 4.94
N THR A 267 9.88 -19.81 5.23
CA THR A 267 10.84 -20.67 5.94
C THR A 267 11.10 -20.31 7.39
N ASP A 268 10.89 -19.05 7.79
CA ASP A 268 11.07 -18.62 9.17
C ASP A 268 9.99 -19.22 10.08
N PRO A 269 10.35 -19.78 11.25
CA PRO A 269 9.39 -20.43 12.15
C PRO A 269 8.26 -19.55 12.67
N GLY A 270 8.46 -18.22 12.76
CA GLY A 270 7.42 -17.26 13.17
C GLY A 270 6.47 -16.91 12.03
N PHE A 271 6.96 -16.82 10.81
CA PHE A 271 6.16 -16.44 9.63
C PHE A 271 5.45 -17.64 8.98
N SER A 272 6.14 -18.78 8.87
CA SER A 272 5.68 -19.96 8.11
C SER A 272 4.28 -20.45 8.51
N PRO A 273 3.89 -20.51 9.79
CA PRO A 273 2.52 -20.94 10.14
C PRO A 273 1.42 -20.07 9.49
N HIS A 274 1.63 -18.75 9.42
CA HIS A 274 0.70 -17.81 8.78
C HIS A 274 0.70 -17.97 7.27
N PHE A 275 1.90 -18.11 6.67
CA PHE A 275 2.06 -18.33 5.24
C PHE A 275 1.32 -19.58 4.78
N MET A 276 1.53 -20.71 5.48
CA MET A 276 0.87 -21.98 5.17
C MET A 276 -0.64 -21.95 5.38
N ARG A 277 -1.12 -21.22 6.39
CA ARG A 277 -2.56 -21.00 6.62
C ARG A 277 -3.19 -20.28 5.43
N TYR A 278 -2.57 -19.22 4.93
CA TYR A 278 -3.10 -18.44 3.80
C TYR A 278 -3.03 -19.22 2.47
N ALA A 279 -2.10 -20.14 2.33
CA ALA A 279 -2.00 -20.99 1.16
C ALA A 279 -3.25 -21.86 0.93
N VAL A 280 -3.91 -22.29 2.02
CA VAL A 280 -5.08 -23.18 1.98
C VAL A 280 -6.41 -22.46 2.28
N ASP A 281 -6.37 -21.28 2.87
CA ASP A 281 -7.55 -20.52 3.33
C ASP A 281 -7.45 -19.05 2.87
N GLN A 282 -8.08 -18.77 1.73
CA GLN A 282 -8.11 -17.41 1.16
C GLN A 282 -8.94 -16.45 2.03
N ASP A 283 -10.00 -16.93 2.66
CA ASP A 283 -10.83 -16.07 3.50
C ASP A 283 -10.08 -15.63 4.75
N ALA A 284 -9.28 -16.53 5.33
CA ALA A 284 -8.37 -16.17 6.42
C ALA A 284 -7.31 -15.14 5.96
N PHE A 285 -6.73 -15.30 4.77
CA PHE A 285 -5.83 -14.29 4.20
C PHE A 285 -6.53 -12.95 4.05
N PHE A 286 -7.70 -12.92 3.44
CA PHE A 286 -8.45 -11.69 3.20
C PHE A 286 -8.83 -10.98 4.50
N TYR A 287 -9.26 -11.72 5.50
CA TYR A 287 -9.61 -11.18 6.81
C TYR A 287 -8.39 -10.52 7.49
N ASP A 288 -7.26 -11.23 7.56
CA ASP A 288 -6.05 -10.73 8.23
C ASP A 288 -5.41 -9.58 7.43
N PHE A 289 -5.38 -9.68 6.08
CA PHE A 289 -4.89 -8.61 5.21
C PHE A 289 -5.68 -7.31 5.39
N ALA A 290 -7.01 -7.39 5.38
CA ALA A 290 -7.87 -6.21 5.50
C ALA A 290 -7.61 -5.46 6.81
N ARG A 291 -7.44 -6.18 7.92
CA ARG A 291 -7.14 -5.60 9.23
C ARG A 291 -5.73 -5.02 9.31
N ALA A 292 -4.74 -5.75 8.80
CA ALA A 292 -3.36 -5.31 8.77
C ALA A 292 -3.19 -4.06 7.89
N PHE A 293 -3.86 -4.01 6.72
CA PHE A 293 -3.82 -2.86 5.83
C PHE A 293 -4.52 -1.63 6.45
N ALA A 294 -5.66 -1.83 7.12
CA ALA A 294 -6.33 -0.75 7.87
C ALA A 294 -5.41 -0.20 8.97
N LYS A 295 -4.80 -1.07 9.79
CA LYS A 295 -3.84 -0.68 10.83
C LYS A 295 -2.64 0.07 10.26
N LEU A 296 -2.06 -0.43 9.18
CA LEU A 296 -0.97 0.22 8.45
C LEU A 296 -1.36 1.62 7.99
N SER A 297 -2.56 1.76 7.41
CA SER A 297 -3.07 3.04 6.88
C SER A 297 -3.37 4.08 7.96
N GLU A 298 -3.44 3.69 9.22
CA GLU A 298 -3.69 4.57 10.36
C GLU A 298 -2.41 4.94 11.12
N GLY A 299 -1.32 4.16 10.94
CA GLY A 299 -0.04 4.42 11.58
C GLY A 299 0.52 5.81 11.26
N GLY A 300 0.83 6.61 12.29
CA GLY A 300 1.36 7.97 12.14
C GLY A 300 0.37 9.00 11.57
N ALA A 301 -0.83 8.61 11.17
CA ALA A 301 -1.81 9.53 10.60
C ALA A 301 -2.38 10.48 11.67
N LYS A 302 -2.59 11.75 11.28
CA LYS A 302 -3.31 12.75 12.11
C LYS A 302 -4.69 12.94 11.51
N PHE A 303 -5.73 12.57 12.27
CA PHE A 303 -7.11 12.70 11.82
C PHE A 303 -7.70 14.05 12.25
N VAL A 304 -8.26 14.77 11.28
CA VAL A 304 -9.01 16.03 11.50
C VAL A 304 -10.52 15.80 11.32
N TYR A 305 -10.91 14.72 10.66
CA TYR A 305 -12.26 14.18 10.60
C TYR A 305 -12.26 12.74 11.11
N ASP A 306 -13.40 12.24 11.56
CA ASP A 306 -13.57 10.84 11.95
C ASP A 306 -14.70 10.21 11.12
N VAL A 307 -14.29 9.72 9.96
CA VAL A 307 -15.19 9.09 9.00
C VAL A 307 -14.78 7.64 8.84
N LYS A 308 -15.64 6.73 9.24
CA LYS A 308 -15.44 5.29 9.09
C LYS A 308 -16.24 4.79 7.89
N HIS A 309 -15.55 4.25 6.91
CA HIS A 309 -16.18 3.61 5.76
C HIS A 309 -15.62 2.22 5.55
N TYR A 310 -16.53 1.27 5.38
CA TYR A 310 -16.24 0.05 4.65
C TYR A 310 -16.39 0.40 3.17
N VAL A 311 -15.28 0.71 2.53
CA VAL A 311 -15.26 1.05 1.11
C VAL A 311 -15.20 -0.21 0.31
#